data_53364bbfb3e3dc858633bc000eccd50a
#
_entry.id   53364bbfb3e3dc858633bc000eccd50a
#
_cell.length_a   1.000
_cell.length_b   1.000
_cell.length_c   1.000
_cell.angle_alpha   90.00
_cell.angle_beta   90.00
_cell.angle_gamma   90.00
#
_symmetry.space_group_name_H-M   'P 1'
#
loop_
_entity.id
_entity.type
_entity.pdbx_description
1 polymer ?
#
loop_
_entity_poly.entity_id
_entity_poly.type
_entity_poly.pdbx_seq_one_letter_code
_entity_poly.pdbx_strand_id
1 'polypeptide(L)'
;SLKQTEFYEGDAGKLPVDDQTLDAVSCTQVLLYVKDVPNVLAEMRRILKPGGRLVIVETDWRGVVLNNADDSLTNKIFSAWDNSVPSPNLPVHLKPLLQKHGFSKIKVDPFPILNTEYSPSNFSHSMLKWISKNAENKGVINKEQRSNWLEDLQNRRQSDSFFFCVN
;
A
#
# COMPACT_ATOMS: atom_id res chain seq x y z
N SER A 1 -28.91 -0.17 1.64
CA SER A 1 -29.19 -0.57 0.25
C SER A 1 -28.27 0.21 -0.68
N LEU A 2 -27.56 -0.47 -1.58
CA LEU A 2 -26.64 0.13 -2.57
C LEU A 2 -27.39 0.79 -3.75
N LYS A 3 -28.62 1.23 -3.57
CA LYS A 3 -29.48 1.81 -4.63
C LYS A 3 -28.95 3.15 -5.21
N GLN A 4 -27.88 3.71 -4.64
CA GLN A 4 -27.25 4.95 -5.09
C GLN A 4 -25.77 4.76 -5.47
N THR A 5 -25.37 3.52 -5.75
CA THR A 5 -23.99 3.19 -6.09
C THR A 5 -23.93 2.74 -7.55
N GLU A 6 -23.04 3.34 -8.31
CA GLU A 6 -22.74 2.96 -9.68
C GLU A 6 -21.30 2.43 -9.74
N PHE A 7 -21.06 1.41 -10.56
CA PHE A 7 -19.76 0.81 -10.76
C PHE A 7 -19.31 1.00 -12.21
N TYR A 8 -18.11 1.46 -12.40
CA TYR A 8 -17.50 1.65 -13.72
C TYR A 8 -16.19 0.88 -13.80
N GLU A 9 -15.95 0.26 -14.95
CA GLU A 9 -14.66 -0.27 -15.33
C GLU A 9 -13.92 0.79 -16.14
N GLY A 10 -12.64 1.06 -15.82
CA GLY A 10 -11.87 2.07 -16.54
C GLY A 10 -10.44 2.22 -16.04
N ASP A 11 -9.66 3.03 -16.74
CA ASP A 11 -8.32 3.43 -16.35
C ASP A 11 -8.39 4.61 -15.36
N ALA A 12 -7.64 4.53 -14.25
CA ALA A 12 -7.59 5.60 -13.26
C ALA A 12 -7.04 6.93 -13.81
N GLY A 13 -6.26 6.88 -14.89
CA GLY A 13 -5.77 8.05 -15.62
C GLY A 13 -6.78 8.60 -16.65
N LYS A 14 -7.95 7.96 -16.82
CA LYS A 14 -9.03 8.41 -17.72
C LYS A 14 -10.37 7.90 -17.20
N LEU A 15 -10.92 8.57 -16.22
CA LEU A 15 -12.16 8.17 -15.56
C LEU A 15 -13.39 8.56 -16.40
N PRO A 16 -14.44 7.71 -16.48
CA PRO A 16 -15.69 8.00 -17.19
C PRO A 16 -16.58 8.94 -16.37
N VAL A 17 -16.03 10.06 -15.95
CA VAL A 17 -16.68 11.07 -15.10
C VAL A 17 -16.41 12.45 -15.70
N ASP A 18 -17.44 13.29 -15.78
CA ASP A 18 -17.31 14.65 -16.30
C ASP A 18 -16.49 15.56 -15.40
N ASP A 19 -15.96 16.64 -16.00
CA ASP A 19 -15.17 17.65 -15.28
C ASP A 19 -15.97 18.28 -14.16
N GLN A 20 -15.34 18.44 -12.99
CA GLN A 20 -15.88 19.22 -11.88
C GLN A 20 -17.28 18.77 -11.40
N THR A 21 -17.53 17.47 -11.38
CA THR A 21 -18.83 16.89 -10.96
C THR A 21 -18.83 16.36 -9.54
N LEU A 22 -17.66 15.96 -9.00
CA LEU A 22 -17.57 15.31 -7.71
C LEU A 22 -17.18 16.27 -6.59
N ASP A 23 -17.80 16.11 -5.42
CA ASP A 23 -17.47 16.87 -4.22
C ASP A 23 -16.26 16.26 -3.47
N ALA A 24 -16.06 14.94 -3.62
CA ALA A 24 -14.95 14.21 -3.01
C ALA A 24 -14.52 13.00 -3.85
N VAL A 25 -13.23 12.67 -3.78
CA VAL A 25 -12.61 11.48 -4.36
C VAL A 25 -11.79 10.79 -3.28
N SER A 26 -11.88 9.46 -3.19
CA SER A 26 -11.00 8.66 -2.36
C SER A 26 -10.22 7.65 -3.20
N CYS A 27 -8.95 7.47 -2.88
CA CYS A 27 -8.06 6.51 -3.54
C CYS A 27 -7.28 5.77 -2.45
N THR A 28 -7.52 4.47 -2.33
CA THR A 28 -6.95 3.66 -1.25
C THR A 28 -6.20 2.47 -1.83
N GLN A 29 -4.89 2.40 -1.54
CA GLN A 29 -4.02 1.29 -1.94
C GLN A 29 -4.00 1.03 -3.46
N VAL A 30 -3.94 2.09 -4.28
CA VAL A 30 -3.98 2.02 -5.75
C VAL A 30 -2.74 2.62 -6.38
N LEU A 31 -2.31 3.80 -5.94
CA LEU A 31 -1.33 4.61 -6.66
C LEU A 31 0.06 3.96 -6.72
N LEU A 32 0.42 3.15 -5.73
CA LEU A 32 1.69 2.44 -5.75
C LEU A 32 1.79 1.42 -6.92
N TYR A 33 0.64 0.95 -7.44
CA TYR A 33 0.55 0.05 -8.60
C TYR A 33 0.46 0.78 -9.94
N VAL A 34 0.39 2.09 -9.93
CA VAL A 34 0.26 2.93 -11.13
C VAL A 34 1.64 3.37 -11.61
N LYS A 35 1.88 3.27 -12.93
CA LYS A 35 3.13 3.75 -13.55
C LYS A 35 3.17 5.26 -13.69
N ASP A 36 2.05 5.88 -14.03
CA ASP A 36 1.91 7.32 -14.25
C ASP A 36 1.01 7.95 -13.18
N VAL A 37 1.53 8.04 -11.96
CA VAL A 37 0.85 8.69 -10.83
C VAL A 37 0.48 10.15 -11.13
N PRO A 38 1.35 10.97 -11.76
CA PRO A 38 1.01 12.31 -12.19
C PRO A 38 -0.28 12.40 -13.01
N ASN A 39 -0.46 11.53 -14.00
CA ASN A 39 -1.66 11.51 -14.83
C ASN A 39 -2.92 11.19 -14.01
N VAL A 40 -2.83 10.21 -13.11
CA VAL A 40 -3.96 9.86 -12.21
C VAL A 40 -4.32 11.02 -11.28
N LEU A 41 -3.34 11.72 -10.74
CA LEU A 41 -3.60 12.90 -9.90
C LEU A 41 -4.22 14.07 -10.70
N ALA A 42 -3.80 14.27 -11.95
CA ALA A 42 -4.41 15.26 -12.85
C ALA A 42 -5.88 14.90 -13.12
N GLU A 43 -6.17 13.63 -13.36
CA GLU A 43 -7.51 13.13 -13.59
C GLU A 43 -8.42 13.26 -12.35
N MET A 44 -7.91 12.92 -11.17
CA MET A 44 -8.62 13.15 -9.91
C MET A 44 -8.90 14.66 -9.70
N ARG A 45 -7.97 15.53 -10.12
CA ARG A 45 -8.17 16.97 -10.03
C ARG A 45 -9.22 17.47 -11.02
N ARG A 46 -9.27 16.89 -12.24
CA ARG A 46 -10.24 17.25 -13.29
C ARG A 46 -11.68 17.01 -12.86
N ILE A 47 -11.95 15.83 -12.27
CA ILE A 47 -13.32 15.43 -11.88
C ILE A 47 -13.81 16.10 -10.59
N LEU A 48 -12.90 16.63 -9.76
CA LEU A 48 -13.26 17.34 -8.54
C LEU A 48 -13.73 18.76 -8.82
N LYS A 49 -14.86 19.13 -8.23
CA LYS A 49 -15.34 20.52 -8.19
C LYS A 49 -14.29 21.46 -7.59
N PRO A 50 -14.35 22.77 -7.89
CA PRO A 50 -13.60 23.76 -7.10
C PRO A 50 -13.92 23.63 -5.60
N GLY A 51 -12.86 23.45 -4.77
CA GLY A 51 -13.01 23.21 -3.34
C GLY A 51 -13.33 21.78 -2.94
N GLY A 52 -13.47 20.85 -3.89
CA GLY A 52 -13.64 19.41 -3.64
C GLY A 52 -12.44 18.80 -2.92
N ARG A 53 -12.63 17.65 -2.31
CA ARG A 53 -11.66 16.98 -1.44
C ARG A 53 -11.11 15.70 -2.06
N LEU A 54 -9.79 15.50 -1.97
CA LEU A 54 -9.12 14.26 -2.28
C LEU A 54 -8.59 13.61 -1.00
N VAL A 55 -8.88 12.33 -0.81
CA VAL A 55 -8.30 11.50 0.26
C VAL A 55 -7.51 10.38 -0.40
N ILE A 56 -6.25 10.24 -0.03
CA ILE A 56 -5.37 9.15 -0.48
C ILE A 56 -4.90 8.39 0.75
N VAL A 57 -4.98 7.06 0.68
CA VAL A 57 -4.41 6.16 1.69
C VAL A 57 -3.47 5.21 0.99
N GLU A 58 -2.20 5.23 1.35
CA GLU A 58 -1.15 4.37 0.79
C GLU A 58 -0.23 3.86 1.89
N THR A 59 0.32 2.68 1.69
CA THR A 59 1.23 2.06 2.66
C THR A 59 2.68 2.40 2.36
N ASP A 60 3.41 2.85 3.37
CA ASP A 60 4.88 2.97 3.33
C ASP A 60 5.55 1.64 3.68
N TRP A 61 5.76 0.80 2.67
CA TRP A 61 6.37 -0.53 2.85
C TRP A 61 7.83 -0.50 3.30
N ARG A 62 8.52 0.63 3.17
CA ARG A 62 9.88 0.81 3.68
C ARG A 62 9.92 1.12 5.17
N GLY A 63 8.78 1.53 5.72
CA GLY A 63 8.60 1.79 7.14
C GLY A 63 8.13 0.57 7.94
N VAL A 64 8.22 -0.64 7.40
CA VAL A 64 7.82 -1.86 8.13
C VAL A 64 8.78 -2.15 9.26
N VAL A 65 8.21 -2.37 10.44
CA VAL A 65 8.91 -2.93 11.60
C VAL A 65 8.36 -4.32 11.85
N LEU A 66 9.22 -5.32 11.79
CA LEU A 66 8.89 -6.73 12.00
C LEU A 66 9.90 -7.37 12.94
N ASN A 67 9.45 -7.97 14.02
CA ASN A 67 10.28 -8.82 14.85
C ASN A 67 10.49 -10.18 14.16
N ASN A 68 11.72 -10.49 13.78
CA ASN A 68 12.11 -11.72 13.08
C ASN A 68 13.52 -12.16 13.49
N ALA A 69 13.90 -13.41 13.15
CA ALA A 69 15.21 -13.97 13.51
C ALA A 69 16.31 -13.68 12.47
N ASP A 70 15.93 -13.30 11.23
CA ASP A 70 16.89 -13.07 10.13
C ASP A 70 16.56 -11.75 9.40
N ASP A 71 17.18 -10.68 9.88
CA ASP A 71 17.04 -9.35 9.28
C ASP A 71 17.51 -9.32 7.82
N SER A 72 18.54 -10.09 7.47
CA SER A 72 19.08 -10.12 6.11
C SER A 72 18.06 -10.75 5.14
N LEU A 73 17.46 -11.86 5.53
CA LEU A 73 16.43 -12.52 4.74
C LEU A 73 15.15 -11.66 4.65
N THR A 74 14.74 -11.05 5.75
CA THR A 74 13.61 -10.13 5.81
C THR A 74 13.80 -8.95 4.88
N ASN A 75 14.99 -8.32 4.90
CA ASN A 75 15.31 -7.22 4.00
C ASN A 75 15.28 -7.63 2.52
N LYS A 76 15.74 -8.85 2.17
CA LYS A 76 15.62 -9.38 0.79
C LYS A 76 14.15 -9.53 0.37
N ILE A 77 13.31 -10.05 1.27
CA ILE A 77 11.88 -10.25 1.01
C ILE A 77 11.18 -8.90 0.75
N PHE A 78 11.39 -7.90 1.61
CA PHE A 78 10.78 -6.58 1.44
C PHE A 78 11.35 -5.80 0.26
N SER A 79 12.66 -5.93 -0.02
CA SER A 79 13.26 -5.34 -1.22
C SER A 79 12.70 -5.94 -2.51
N ALA A 80 12.45 -7.25 -2.53
CA ALA A 80 11.82 -7.90 -3.68
C ALA A 80 10.38 -7.40 -3.90
N TRP A 81 9.66 -7.10 -2.83
CA TRP A 81 8.34 -6.48 -2.89
C TRP A 81 8.42 -5.05 -3.43
N ASP A 82 9.26 -4.21 -2.87
CA ASP A 82 9.46 -2.82 -3.28
C ASP A 82 9.80 -2.73 -4.80
N ASN A 83 10.65 -3.64 -5.28
CA ASN A 83 10.98 -3.76 -6.70
C ASN A 83 9.87 -4.40 -7.56
N SER A 84 8.74 -4.76 -6.98
CA SER A 84 7.60 -5.37 -7.68
C SER A 84 6.56 -4.36 -8.10
N VAL A 85 6.55 -3.20 -7.48
CA VAL A 85 5.54 -2.16 -7.71
C VAL A 85 6.11 -1.02 -8.55
N PRO A 86 5.30 -0.43 -9.45
CA PRO A 86 5.76 0.65 -10.34
C PRO A 86 6.19 1.92 -9.61
N SER A 87 5.54 2.22 -8.48
CA SER A 87 5.78 3.46 -7.72
C SER A 87 6.13 3.14 -6.26
N PRO A 88 7.30 2.49 -6.02
CA PRO A 88 7.75 2.19 -4.66
C PRO A 88 8.00 3.48 -3.88
N ASN A 89 7.85 3.42 -2.55
CA ASN A 89 8.09 4.58 -1.67
C ASN A 89 7.24 5.83 -2.01
N LEU A 90 6.07 5.61 -2.62
CA LEU A 90 5.16 6.67 -3.06
C LEU A 90 4.75 7.63 -1.93
N PRO A 91 4.43 7.18 -0.68
CA PRO A 91 3.94 8.08 0.36
C PRO A 91 4.84 9.29 0.63
N VAL A 92 6.16 9.11 0.61
CA VAL A 92 7.10 10.23 0.87
C VAL A 92 7.15 11.27 -0.25
N HIS A 93 6.67 10.91 -1.45
CA HIS A 93 6.63 11.78 -2.63
C HIS A 93 5.26 12.39 -2.91
N LEU A 94 4.19 11.91 -2.25
CA LEU A 94 2.81 12.33 -2.55
C LEU A 94 2.58 13.82 -2.31
N LYS A 95 3.06 14.38 -1.20
CA LYS A 95 2.80 15.79 -0.89
C LYS A 95 3.32 16.75 -1.96
N PRO A 96 4.57 16.70 -2.40
CA PRO A 96 5.05 17.56 -3.49
C PRO A 96 4.35 17.27 -4.84
N LEU A 97 3.99 16.01 -5.12
CA LEU A 97 3.23 15.66 -6.32
C LEU A 97 1.83 16.31 -6.30
N LEU A 98 1.12 16.21 -5.18
CA LEU A 98 -0.19 16.84 -5.01
C LEU A 98 -0.12 18.36 -5.19
N GLN A 99 0.89 19.03 -4.61
CA GLN A 99 1.10 20.47 -4.79
C GLN A 99 1.30 20.84 -6.26
N LYS A 100 2.12 20.06 -6.99
CA LYS A 100 2.36 20.26 -8.42
C LYS A 100 1.08 20.13 -9.26
N HIS A 101 0.13 19.27 -8.83
CA HIS A 101 -1.15 19.07 -9.51
C HIS A 101 -2.28 19.97 -8.98
N GLY A 102 -1.95 21.08 -8.29
CA GLY A 102 -2.89 22.12 -7.90
C GLY A 102 -3.74 21.79 -6.67
N PHE A 103 -3.36 20.76 -5.90
CA PHE A 103 -3.96 20.52 -4.58
C PHE A 103 -3.30 21.42 -3.51
N SER A 104 -4.12 21.96 -2.64
CA SER A 104 -3.69 22.85 -1.53
C SER A 104 -4.27 22.37 -0.21
N LYS A 105 -3.83 22.98 0.90
CA LYS A 105 -4.28 22.62 2.27
C LYS A 105 -4.06 21.13 2.58
N ILE A 106 -2.94 20.58 2.11
CA ILE A 106 -2.61 19.16 2.23
C ILE A 106 -2.27 18.85 3.69
N LYS A 107 -3.02 17.91 4.26
CA LYS A 107 -2.76 17.30 5.57
C LYS A 107 -2.22 15.90 5.36
N VAL A 108 -1.21 15.51 6.11
CA VAL A 108 -0.65 14.16 6.13
C VAL A 108 -0.76 13.63 7.54
N ASP A 109 -1.46 12.53 7.71
CA ASP A 109 -1.65 11.87 9.00
C ASP A 109 -1.13 10.43 8.90
N PRO A 110 -0.39 9.94 9.90
CA PRO A 110 -0.03 8.53 10.00
C PRO A 110 -1.25 7.70 10.44
N PHE A 111 -1.37 6.51 9.87
CA PHE A 111 -2.35 5.51 10.27
C PHE A 111 -1.66 4.15 10.44
N PRO A 112 -0.94 3.93 11.57
CA PRO A 112 -0.20 2.70 11.75
C PRO A 112 -1.11 1.49 11.90
N ILE A 113 -0.79 0.41 11.17
CA ILE A 113 -1.36 -0.91 11.36
C ILE A 113 -0.41 -1.70 12.26
N LEU A 114 -0.84 -1.93 13.49
CA LEU A 114 -0.08 -2.68 14.48
C LEU A 114 -0.73 -4.05 14.69
N ASN A 115 0.06 -5.12 14.56
CA ASN A 115 -0.33 -6.46 14.96
C ASN A 115 0.71 -7.04 15.92
N THR A 116 0.27 -7.44 17.09
CA THR A 116 1.09 -8.16 18.09
C THR A 116 0.82 -9.66 18.11
N GLU A 117 -0.07 -10.14 17.24
CA GLU A 117 -0.36 -11.55 17.02
C GLU A 117 -0.21 -11.92 15.54
N TYR A 118 0.41 -13.06 15.27
CA TYR A 118 0.45 -13.66 13.93
C TYR A 118 -0.78 -14.55 13.73
N SER A 119 -1.92 -13.93 13.43
CA SER A 119 -3.22 -14.59 13.29
C SER A 119 -3.77 -14.47 11.87
N PRO A 120 -4.47 -15.50 11.33
CA PRO A 120 -5.14 -15.42 10.02
C PRO A 120 -6.13 -14.28 9.86
N SER A 121 -6.67 -13.76 10.95
CA SER A 121 -7.58 -12.59 10.95
C SER A 121 -6.85 -11.25 10.84
N ASN A 122 -5.53 -11.23 11.02
CA ASN A 122 -4.75 -10.00 11.02
C ASN A 122 -4.20 -9.69 9.64
N PHE A 123 -4.09 -8.39 9.33
CA PHE A 123 -3.54 -7.88 8.08
C PHE A 123 -2.15 -8.44 7.78
N SER A 124 -1.25 -8.44 8.77
CA SER A 124 0.12 -8.91 8.63
C SER A 124 0.23 -10.36 8.16
N HIS A 125 -0.63 -11.25 8.63
CA HIS A 125 -0.55 -12.68 8.29
C HIS A 125 -0.66 -12.92 6.77
N SER A 126 -1.68 -12.37 6.14
CA SER A 126 -1.91 -12.54 4.70
C SER A 126 -0.86 -11.81 3.88
N MET A 127 -0.51 -10.59 4.29
CA MET A 127 0.47 -9.76 3.59
C MET A 127 1.88 -10.35 3.64
N LEU A 128 2.36 -10.81 4.79
CA LEU A 128 3.68 -11.41 4.92
C LEU A 128 3.80 -12.71 4.10
N LYS A 129 2.75 -13.53 4.07
CA LYS A 129 2.69 -14.71 3.20
C LYS A 129 2.77 -14.34 1.72
N TRP A 130 2.05 -13.32 1.31
CA TRP A 130 2.00 -12.88 -0.09
C TRP A 130 3.33 -12.23 -0.53
N ILE A 131 3.89 -11.34 0.28
CA ILE A 131 5.18 -10.68 0.01
C ILE A 131 6.31 -11.73 -0.08
N SER A 132 6.37 -12.68 0.86
CA SER A 132 7.37 -13.75 0.82
C SER A 132 7.19 -14.70 -0.37
N LYS A 133 5.94 -14.96 -0.79
CA LYS A 133 5.67 -15.75 -2.02
C LYS A 133 6.09 -15.01 -3.28
N ASN A 134 5.92 -13.70 -3.32
CA ASN A 134 6.42 -12.88 -4.42
C ASN A 134 7.95 -12.96 -4.53
N ALA A 135 8.66 -12.87 -3.41
CA ALA A 135 10.12 -12.99 -3.38
C ALA A 135 10.60 -14.39 -3.84
N GLU A 136 9.89 -15.46 -3.45
CA GLU A 136 10.15 -16.83 -3.92
C GLU A 136 9.92 -16.94 -5.43
N ASN A 137 8.78 -16.47 -5.94
CA ASN A 137 8.44 -16.53 -7.37
C ASN A 137 9.43 -15.77 -8.25
N LYS A 138 10.07 -14.74 -7.71
CA LYS A 138 11.14 -13.96 -8.39
C LYS A 138 12.52 -14.60 -8.25
N GLY A 139 12.66 -15.70 -7.53
CA GLY A 139 13.94 -16.35 -7.29
C GLY A 139 14.89 -15.57 -6.37
N VAL A 140 14.41 -14.54 -5.65
CA VAL A 140 15.20 -13.77 -4.68
C VAL A 140 15.50 -14.59 -3.44
N ILE A 141 14.55 -15.46 -3.06
CA ILE A 141 14.68 -16.46 -2.00
C ILE A 141 14.20 -17.81 -2.53
N ASN A 142 14.68 -18.90 -1.94
CA ASN A 142 14.20 -20.23 -2.28
C ASN A 142 13.05 -20.67 -1.34
N LYS A 143 12.44 -21.81 -1.66
CA LYS A 143 11.31 -22.37 -0.93
C LYS A 143 11.65 -22.67 0.55
N GLU A 144 12.86 -23.17 0.80
CA GLU A 144 13.33 -23.49 2.16
C GLU A 144 13.47 -22.20 3.00
N GLN A 145 14.12 -21.18 2.46
CA GLN A 145 14.27 -19.87 3.10
C GLN A 145 12.91 -19.27 3.44
N ARG A 146 11.95 -19.34 2.49
CA ARG A 146 10.60 -18.86 2.74
C ARG A 146 9.90 -19.66 3.85
N SER A 147 10.04 -20.99 3.83
CA SER A 147 9.43 -21.86 4.84
C SER A 147 9.94 -21.53 6.23
N ASN A 148 11.26 -21.46 6.39
CA ASN A 148 11.93 -21.16 7.66
C ASN A 148 11.54 -19.77 8.18
N TRP A 149 11.45 -18.78 7.29
CA TRP A 149 11.03 -17.43 7.66
C TRP A 149 9.58 -17.39 8.17
N LEU A 150 8.66 -18.10 7.52
CA LEU A 150 7.26 -18.19 7.97
C LEU A 150 7.12 -19.00 9.26
N GLU A 151 7.96 -20.02 9.46
CA GLU A 151 8.03 -20.81 10.69
C GLU A 151 8.51 -19.95 11.88
N ASP A 152 9.53 -19.09 11.67
CA ASP A 152 9.94 -18.14 12.70
C ASP A 152 8.79 -17.24 13.14
N LEU A 153 8.01 -16.70 12.22
CA LEU A 153 6.83 -15.89 12.55
C LEU A 153 5.78 -16.67 13.36
N GLN A 154 5.61 -17.97 13.03
CA GLN A 154 4.71 -18.84 13.77
C GLN A 154 5.23 -19.17 15.18
N ASN A 155 6.54 -19.36 15.33
CA ASN A 155 7.18 -19.57 16.64
C ASN A 155 7.06 -18.32 17.52
N ARG A 156 7.16 -17.12 16.94
CA ARG A 156 6.93 -15.88 17.66
C ARG A 156 5.49 -15.71 18.11
N ARG A 157 4.53 -16.22 17.35
CA ARG A 157 3.13 -16.30 17.81
C ARG A 157 3.03 -17.17 19.07
N GLN A 158 3.69 -18.34 19.08
CA GLN A 158 3.63 -19.27 20.22
C GLN A 158 4.32 -18.73 21.47
N SER A 159 5.37 -17.93 21.31
CA SER A 159 6.13 -17.30 22.39
C SER A 159 5.63 -15.91 22.78
N ASP A 160 4.49 -15.47 22.23
CA ASP A 160 3.91 -14.14 22.46
C ASP A 160 4.90 -12.98 22.18
N SER A 161 5.73 -13.16 21.16
CA SER A 161 6.78 -12.19 20.78
C SER A 161 6.64 -11.65 19.35
N PHE A 162 5.51 -11.93 18.69
CA PHE A 162 5.25 -11.38 17.36
C PHE A 162 5.00 -9.89 17.42
N PHE A 163 5.63 -9.17 16.53
CA PHE A 163 5.41 -7.73 16.35
C PHE A 163 5.52 -7.36 14.88
N PHE A 164 4.50 -6.69 14.37
CA PHE A 164 4.47 -6.09 13.05
C PHE A 164 3.85 -4.72 13.13
N CYS A 165 4.49 -3.73 12.55
CA CYS A 165 3.94 -2.39 12.37
C CYS A 165 4.27 -1.88 10.97
N VAL A 166 3.29 -1.25 10.31
CA VAL A 166 3.46 -0.52 9.05
C VAL A 166 2.59 0.73 9.06
N ASN A 167 3.02 1.74 8.37
CA ASN A 167 2.33 3.03 8.26
C ASN A 167 1.79 3.28 6.84
#